data_099c95e94dfc6f0b3a61c21910e09475
#
_entry.id   099c95e94dfc6f0b3a61c21910e09475
#
_cell.length_a   1.000
_cell.length_b   1.000
_cell.length_c   1.000
_cell.angle_alpha   90.00
_cell.angle_beta   90.00
_cell.angle_gamma   90.00
#
_symmetry.space_group_name_H-M   'P 1'
#
loop_
_entity.id
_entity.type
_entity.pdbx_description
1 polymer ?
#
loop_
_entity_poly.entity_id
_entity_poly.type
_entity_poly.pdbx_seq_one_letter_code
_entity_poly.pdbx_strand_id
1 'polypeptide(L)'
;MTELSVSQARDHFSDAVNRAAFGGEITYVTRGRNQQRAAAIVPAELVEQYEAMIDLEDGRIAHERLADLDAGRTAAIPADEAARALGL
;
A
#
# COMPACT_ATOMS: atom_id res chain seq x y z
N MET A 1 -6.61 -15.26 -5.20
CA MET A 1 -6.47 -13.82 -5.37
C MET A 1 -7.60 -13.29 -6.22
N THR A 2 -8.11 -12.16 -5.84
CA THR A 2 -9.25 -11.54 -6.51
C THR A 2 -8.80 -10.26 -7.20
N GLU A 3 -9.39 -9.96 -8.34
CA GLU A 3 -9.12 -8.71 -9.03
C GLU A 3 -10.43 -7.94 -9.16
N LEU A 4 -10.41 -6.68 -8.77
CA LEU A 4 -11.56 -5.78 -8.86
C LEU A 4 -11.12 -4.49 -9.54
N SER A 5 -12.03 -3.90 -10.31
CA SER A 5 -11.80 -2.53 -10.78
C SER A 5 -11.89 -1.56 -9.61
N VAL A 6 -11.49 -0.31 -9.84
CA VAL A 6 -11.59 0.72 -8.80
C VAL A 6 -13.04 0.87 -8.32
N SER A 7 -13.99 0.88 -9.25
CA SER A 7 -15.42 1.00 -8.89
C SER A 7 -15.89 -0.19 -8.08
N GLN A 8 -15.53 -1.40 -8.50
CA GLN A 8 -15.90 -2.61 -7.78
C GLN A 8 -15.25 -2.66 -6.40
N ALA A 9 -14.00 -2.26 -6.31
CA ALA A 9 -13.31 -2.21 -5.02
C ALA A 9 -13.99 -1.23 -4.08
N ARG A 10 -14.41 -0.09 -4.58
CA ARG A 10 -15.12 0.90 -3.78
C ARG A 10 -16.45 0.34 -3.26
N ASP A 11 -17.19 -0.34 -4.13
CA ASP A 11 -18.48 -0.89 -3.75
C ASP A 11 -18.37 -2.06 -2.77
N HIS A 12 -17.26 -2.77 -2.80
CA HIS A 12 -17.02 -3.95 -1.95
C HIS A 12 -15.84 -3.77 -1.01
N PHE A 13 -15.54 -2.55 -0.66
CA PHE A 13 -14.33 -2.24 0.09
C PHE A 13 -14.30 -2.95 1.46
N SER A 14 -15.37 -2.86 2.21
CA SER A 14 -15.44 -3.50 3.53
C SER A 14 -15.26 -5.01 3.43
N ASP A 15 -15.86 -5.62 2.41
CA ASP A 15 -15.73 -7.05 2.19
C ASP A 15 -14.29 -7.42 1.87
N ALA A 16 -13.64 -6.66 1.00
CA ALA A 16 -12.25 -6.90 0.64
C ALA A 16 -11.32 -6.75 1.85
N VAL A 17 -11.55 -5.75 2.67
CA VAL A 17 -10.77 -5.55 3.90
C VAL A 17 -10.97 -6.71 4.87
N ASN A 18 -12.20 -7.16 5.04
CA ASN A 18 -12.48 -8.30 5.91
C ASN A 18 -11.83 -9.59 5.42
N ARG A 19 -11.84 -9.82 4.12
CA ARG A 19 -11.19 -10.99 3.54
C ARG A 19 -9.68 -10.94 3.74
N ALA A 20 -9.09 -9.78 3.63
CA ALA A 20 -7.66 -9.61 3.89
C ALA A 20 -7.36 -9.82 5.38
N ALA A 21 -8.13 -9.19 6.26
CA ALA A 21 -7.86 -9.22 7.69
C ALA A 21 -8.08 -10.59 8.30
N PHE A 22 -9.14 -11.28 7.89
CA PHE A 22 -9.54 -12.54 8.52
C PHE A 22 -9.23 -13.76 7.67
N GLY A 23 -9.21 -13.61 6.35
CA GLY A 23 -8.97 -14.73 5.45
C GLY A 23 -7.58 -14.75 4.81
N GLY A 24 -6.80 -13.71 5.01
CA GLY A 24 -5.47 -13.63 4.39
C GLY A 24 -5.52 -13.48 2.89
N GLU A 25 -6.65 -13.06 2.33
CA GLU A 25 -6.84 -12.96 0.89
C GLU A 25 -6.30 -11.65 0.36
N ILE A 26 -5.68 -11.71 -0.82
CA ILE A 26 -5.18 -10.53 -1.52
C ILE A 26 -6.18 -10.16 -2.61
N THR A 27 -6.61 -8.91 -2.62
CA THR A 27 -7.47 -8.36 -3.66
C THR A 27 -6.70 -7.29 -4.43
N TYR A 28 -6.47 -7.53 -5.70
CA TYR A 28 -5.84 -6.53 -6.57
C TYR A 28 -6.89 -5.55 -7.07
N VAL A 29 -6.53 -4.29 -7.08
CA VAL A 29 -7.36 -3.24 -7.65
C VAL A 29 -6.76 -2.85 -8.99
N THR A 30 -7.55 -3.01 -10.05
CA THR A 30 -7.10 -2.73 -11.41
C THR A 30 -7.62 -1.37 -11.87
N ARG A 31 -6.91 -0.80 -12.81
CA ARG A 31 -7.24 0.52 -13.33
C ARG A 31 -7.04 0.57 -14.84
N GLY A 32 -7.92 1.29 -15.51
CA GLY A 32 -7.82 1.53 -16.93
C GLY A 32 -8.36 0.39 -17.78
N ARG A 33 -8.32 0.61 -19.09
CA ARG A 33 -8.88 -0.35 -20.05
C ARG A 33 -8.16 -1.67 -20.07
N ASN A 34 -6.87 -1.65 -19.79
CA ASN A 34 -6.05 -2.85 -19.80
C ASN A 34 -6.08 -3.59 -18.48
N GLN A 35 -6.89 -3.14 -17.54
CA GLN A 35 -7.03 -3.78 -16.23
C GLN A 35 -5.67 -3.99 -15.56
N GLN A 36 -4.84 -2.98 -15.60
CA GLN A 36 -3.55 -3.02 -14.96
C GLN A 36 -3.69 -2.95 -13.45
N ARG A 37 -2.94 -3.77 -12.74
CA ARG A 37 -2.94 -3.77 -11.29
C ARG A 37 -2.29 -2.50 -10.78
N ALA A 38 -3.09 -1.63 -10.19
CA ALA A 38 -2.63 -0.34 -9.68
C ALA A 38 -2.35 -0.38 -8.18
N ALA A 39 -3.07 -1.21 -7.45
CA ALA A 39 -2.96 -1.32 -6.01
C ALA A 39 -3.44 -2.67 -5.56
N ALA A 40 -3.36 -2.94 -4.26
CA ALA A 40 -3.89 -4.17 -3.71
C ALA A 40 -4.34 -3.94 -2.27
N ILE A 41 -5.37 -4.67 -1.89
CA ILE A 41 -5.81 -4.75 -0.49
C ILE A 41 -5.24 -6.05 0.04
N VAL A 42 -4.36 -5.94 1.02
CA VAL A 42 -3.61 -7.08 1.54
C VAL A 42 -3.69 -7.11 3.06
N PRO A 43 -3.46 -8.29 3.67
CA PRO A 43 -3.34 -8.34 5.12
C PRO A 43 -2.24 -7.40 5.61
N ALA A 44 -2.51 -6.66 6.67
CA ALA A 44 -1.52 -5.73 7.20
C ALA A 44 -0.22 -6.44 7.58
N GLU A 45 -0.31 -7.66 8.07
CA GLU A 45 0.86 -8.47 8.43
C GLU A 45 1.81 -8.66 7.26
N LEU A 46 1.28 -8.80 6.06
CA LEU A 46 2.10 -9.00 4.87
C LEU A 46 2.94 -7.76 4.59
N VAL A 47 2.35 -6.59 4.72
CA VAL A 47 3.06 -5.33 4.54
C VAL A 47 4.10 -5.12 5.63
N GLU A 48 3.75 -5.44 6.87
CA GLU A 48 4.68 -5.33 7.99
C GLU A 48 5.89 -6.24 7.80
N GLN A 49 5.68 -7.45 7.32
CA GLN A 49 6.77 -8.38 7.01
C GLN A 49 7.66 -7.84 5.90
N TYR A 50 7.05 -7.28 4.88
CA TYR A 50 7.78 -6.69 3.76
C TYR A 50 8.64 -5.52 4.22
N GLU A 51 8.08 -4.64 5.04
CA GLU A 51 8.82 -3.52 5.60
C GLU A 51 10.00 -3.97 6.46
N ALA A 52 9.78 -4.96 7.29
CA ALA A 52 10.85 -5.51 8.13
C ALA A 52 11.96 -6.13 7.28
N MET A 53 11.59 -6.82 6.21
CA MET A 53 12.55 -7.42 5.30
C MET A 53 13.40 -6.36 4.60
N ILE A 54 12.78 -5.29 4.14
CA ILE A 54 13.49 -4.18 3.52
C ILE A 54 14.47 -3.55 4.51
N ASP A 55 14.03 -3.31 5.73
CA ASP A 55 14.88 -2.71 6.76
C ASP A 55 16.11 -3.57 7.05
N LEU A 56 15.94 -4.88 7.07
CA LEU A 56 17.04 -5.81 7.34
C LEU A 56 18.01 -5.91 6.17
N GLU A 57 17.50 -6.00 4.94
CA GLU A 57 18.32 -6.21 3.76
C GLU A 57 19.02 -4.94 3.30
N ASP A 58 18.32 -3.83 3.35
CA ASP A 58 18.77 -2.58 2.78
C ASP A 58 18.87 -1.47 3.83
N GLY A 59 19.28 -1.82 5.04
CA GLY A 59 19.36 -0.87 6.13
C GLY A 59 20.12 0.39 5.76
N ARG A 60 21.23 0.25 5.03
CA ARG A 60 22.02 1.38 4.60
C ARG A 60 21.27 2.23 3.56
N ILE A 61 20.67 1.57 2.58
CA ILE A 61 19.90 2.26 1.54
C ILE A 61 18.69 2.94 2.15
N ALA A 62 18.00 2.26 3.05
CA ALA A 62 16.87 2.83 3.75
C ALA A 62 17.29 4.06 4.56
N HIS A 63 18.46 3.98 5.19
CA HIS A 63 19.00 5.10 5.94
C HIS A 63 19.30 6.30 5.04
N GLU A 64 19.87 6.07 3.88
CA GLU A 64 20.13 7.12 2.91
C GLU A 64 18.83 7.77 2.43
N ARG A 65 17.80 6.98 2.17
CA ARG A 65 16.50 7.49 1.79
C ARG A 65 15.87 8.32 2.89
N LEU A 66 16.00 7.89 4.11
CA LEU A 66 15.50 8.65 5.25
C LEU A 66 16.24 9.98 5.39
N ALA A 67 17.53 9.98 5.15
CA ALA A 67 18.31 11.21 5.15
C ALA A 67 17.83 12.17 4.07
N ASP A 68 17.49 11.66 2.90
CA ASP A 68 16.92 12.46 1.82
C ASP A 68 15.57 13.03 2.21
N LEU A 69 14.77 12.26 2.88
CA LEU A 69 13.47 12.71 3.37
C LEU A 69 13.63 13.79 4.44
N ASP A 70 14.58 13.61 5.34
CA ASP A 70 14.87 14.58 6.38
C ASP A 70 15.34 15.90 5.79
N ALA A 71 15.96 15.87 4.62
CA ALA A 71 16.34 17.07 3.90
C ALA A 71 15.13 17.79 3.29
N GLY A 72 13.95 17.28 3.46
CA GLY A 72 12.72 17.96 3.06
C GLY A 72 12.44 17.89 1.58
N ARG A 73 13.09 16.97 0.88
CA ARG A 73 12.94 16.95 -0.56
C ARG A 73 11.69 16.27 -1.05
N THR A 74 11.30 15.20 -0.45
CA THR A 74 10.22 14.48 -1.04
C THR A 74 9.13 14.24 -0.06
N ALA A 75 9.30 13.39 0.75
CA ALA A 75 8.19 13.01 1.56
C ALA A 75 8.29 13.64 2.91
N ALA A 76 8.72 14.82 2.95
CA ALA A 76 8.46 15.61 4.13
C ALA A 76 6.95 15.77 4.30
N ILE A 77 6.19 14.87 3.70
CA ILE A 77 4.74 14.84 3.84
C ILE A 77 4.38 14.10 5.11
N PRO A 78 3.74 14.77 6.07
CA PRO A 78 3.22 14.09 7.25
C PRO A 78 2.25 12.98 6.87
N ALA A 79 2.10 12.00 7.73
CA ALA A 79 1.24 10.86 7.45
C ALA A 79 -0.20 11.28 7.13
N ASP A 80 -0.71 12.29 7.81
CA ASP A 80 -2.06 12.80 7.57
C ASP A 80 -2.18 13.48 6.21
N GLU A 81 -1.15 14.15 5.73
CA GLU A 81 -1.16 14.70 4.38
C GLU A 81 -1.09 13.59 3.34
N ALA A 82 -0.28 12.58 3.59
CA ALA A 82 -0.23 11.43 2.70
C ALA A 82 -1.58 10.74 2.64
N ALA A 83 -2.26 10.61 3.75
CA ALA A 83 -3.60 10.04 3.79
C ALA A 83 -4.58 10.87 2.99
N ARG A 84 -4.51 12.19 3.10
CA ARG A 84 -5.38 13.07 2.33
C ARG A 84 -5.08 13.00 0.84
N ALA A 85 -3.82 12.90 0.46
CA ALA A 85 -3.42 12.76 -0.94
C ALA A 85 -3.95 11.45 -1.53
N LEU A 86 -4.10 10.43 -0.71
CA LEU A 86 -4.66 9.15 -1.11
C LEU A 86 -6.19 9.12 -1.03
N GLY A 87 -6.81 10.18 -0.54
CA GLY A 87 -8.25 10.24 -0.41
C GLY A 87 -8.79 9.50 0.80
N LEU A 88 -7.97 9.36 1.80
CA LEU A 88 -8.35 8.64 3.02
C LEU A 88 -8.86 9.57 4.10
#